data_66f395d287eff925be99ebc62772ab16
#
_entry.id   66f395d287eff925be99ebc62772ab16
#
_cell.length_a   1.000
_cell.length_b   1.000
_cell.length_c   1.000
_cell.angle_alpha   90.00
_cell.angle_beta   90.00
_cell.angle_gamma   90.00
#
_symmetry.space_group_name_H-M   'P 1'
#
loop_
_entity.id
_entity.type
_entity.pdbx_description
1 polymer ?
#
loop_
_entity_poly.entity_id
_entity_poly.type
_entity_poly.pdbx_seq_one_letter_code
_entity_poly.pdbx_strand_id
1 'polypeptide(L)'
;MTLLQSLFRQKALINEEFFAVIDRVDAEAHAAERHAMIRLMNHIYVVDRIFAAHLRGEPHGYEATNTPETPALEALRDAVLASDRGYLEVVDALTPPQLAQTVDFTFTDGQHGRMSREEMLGHVITHGSYHRGEVGQMLKRLSAAPPRDLFTAYLHRDQPQRREPV
;
A
#
# COMPACT_ATOMS: atom_id res chain seq x y z
N MET A 1 -16.17 11.09 7.59
CA MET A 1 -14.98 10.37 7.08
C MET A 1 -13.75 10.99 7.71
N THR A 2 -12.93 10.21 8.41
CA THR A 2 -11.69 10.65 9.04
C THR A 2 -10.55 10.76 8.00
N LEU A 3 -9.42 11.37 8.40
CA LEU A 3 -8.22 11.43 7.55
C LEU A 3 -7.70 10.03 7.20
N LEU A 4 -7.61 9.12 8.17
CA LEU A 4 -7.18 7.73 7.95
C LEU A 4 -8.09 7.01 6.95
N GLN A 5 -9.40 7.11 7.10
CA GLN A 5 -10.36 6.53 6.15
C GLN A 5 -10.13 7.05 4.72
N SER A 6 -9.89 8.36 4.56
CA SER A 6 -9.62 8.96 3.24
C SER A 6 -8.29 8.46 2.66
N LEU A 7 -7.23 8.35 3.48
CA LEU A 7 -5.92 7.88 3.04
C LEU A 7 -5.95 6.41 2.63
N PHE A 8 -6.68 5.54 3.34
CA PHE A 8 -6.80 4.14 2.96
C PHE A 8 -7.65 3.95 1.70
N ARG A 9 -8.69 4.77 1.48
CA ARG A 9 -9.44 4.78 0.21
C ARG A 9 -8.56 5.23 -0.97
N GLN A 10 -7.74 6.28 -0.77
CA GLN A 10 -6.74 6.67 -1.76
C GLN A 10 -5.77 5.51 -2.05
N LYS A 11 -5.21 4.88 -1.00
CA LYS A 11 -4.26 3.77 -1.13
C LYS A 11 -4.85 2.65 -1.99
N ALA A 12 -6.06 2.20 -1.69
CA ALA A 12 -6.73 1.14 -2.43
C ALA A 12 -6.91 1.50 -3.91
N LEU A 13 -7.40 2.69 -4.21
CA LEU A 13 -7.59 3.20 -5.57
C LEU A 13 -6.28 3.27 -6.35
N ILE A 14 -5.24 3.83 -5.73
CA ILE A 14 -3.94 4.02 -6.38
C ILE A 14 -3.22 2.69 -6.59
N ASN A 15 -3.34 1.73 -5.67
CA ASN A 15 -2.82 0.37 -5.87
C ASN A 15 -3.43 -0.28 -7.12
N GLU A 16 -4.76 -0.22 -7.28
CA GLU A 16 -5.45 -0.73 -8.46
C GLU A 16 -4.95 -0.09 -9.76
N GLU A 17 -4.79 1.25 -9.76
CA GLU A 17 -4.26 1.98 -10.91
C GLU A 17 -2.81 1.58 -11.23
N PHE A 18 -1.93 1.37 -10.24
CA PHE A 18 -0.57 0.91 -10.46
C PHE A 18 -0.55 -0.47 -11.12
N PHE A 19 -1.34 -1.43 -10.63
CA PHE A 19 -1.44 -2.75 -11.26
C PHE A 19 -1.93 -2.65 -12.71
N ALA A 20 -2.92 -1.81 -12.99
CA ALA A 20 -3.43 -1.62 -14.35
C ALA A 20 -2.37 -1.02 -15.30
N VAL A 21 -1.47 -0.15 -14.82
CA VAL A 21 -0.39 0.41 -15.63
C VAL A 21 0.74 -0.61 -15.82
N ILE A 22 1.14 -1.32 -14.76
CA ILE A 22 2.18 -2.37 -14.83
C ILE A 22 1.77 -3.49 -15.80
N ASP A 23 0.48 -3.85 -15.81
CA ASP A 23 -0.03 -4.89 -16.70
C ASP A 23 0.10 -4.55 -18.20
N ARG A 24 0.08 -3.25 -18.54
CA ARG A 24 0.27 -2.76 -19.91
C ARG A 24 1.72 -2.66 -20.35
N VAL A 25 2.66 -2.82 -19.42
CA VAL A 25 4.10 -2.86 -19.77
C VAL A 25 4.38 -4.16 -20.51
N ASP A 26 5.00 -4.05 -21.70
CA ASP A 26 5.37 -5.20 -22.52
C ASP A 26 6.28 -6.14 -21.73
N ALA A 27 5.80 -7.37 -21.50
CA ALA A 27 6.45 -8.35 -20.66
C ALA A 27 7.70 -8.98 -21.31
N GLU A 28 7.83 -8.94 -22.64
CA GLU A 28 8.99 -9.44 -23.36
C GLU A 28 10.06 -8.34 -23.52
N ALA A 29 9.65 -7.16 -23.98
CA ALA A 29 10.56 -6.04 -24.19
C ALA A 29 11.14 -5.46 -22.89
N HIS A 30 10.38 -5.53 -21.77
CA HIS A 30 10.73 -4.91 -20.48
C HIS A 30 10.62 -5.89 -19.30
N ALA A 31 11.06 -7.15 -19.52
CA ALA A 31 10.94 -8.22 -18.53
C ALA A 31 11.62 -7.89 -17.19
N ALA A 32 12.81 -7.30 -17.22
CA ALA A 32 13.57 -6.96 -16.01
C ALA A 32 12.91 -5.84 -15.21
N GLU A 33 12.47 -4.77 -15.86
CA GLU A 33 11.81 -3.63 -15.24
C GLU A 33 10.44 -4.06 -14.68
N ARG A 34 9.68 -4.84 -15.44
CA ARG A 34 8.39 -5.38 -15.00
C ARG A 34 8.56 -6.27 -13.76
N HIS A 35 9.57 -7.15 -13.77
CA HIS A 35 9.92 -7.97 -12.62
C HIS A 35 10.27 -7.11 -11.39
N ALA A 36 11.10 -6.07 -11.55
CA ALA A 36 11.47 -5.17 -10.47
C ALA A 36 10.26 -4.43 -9.89
N MET A 37 9.35 -3.94 -10.73
CA MET A 37 8.10 -3.31 -10.28
C MET A 37 7.21 -4.28 -9.49
N ILE A 38 7.05 -5.52 -9.97
CA ILE A 38 6.28 -6.56 -9.26
C ILE A 38 6.94 -6.87 -7.91
N ARG A 39 8.28 -6.99 -7.84
CA ARG A 39 9.02 -7.20 -6.58
C ARG A 39 8.76 -6.09 -5.58
N LEU A 40 8.71 -4.84 -6.04
CA LEU A 40 8.48 -3.69 -5.19
C LEU A 40 7.02 -3.63 -4.68
N MET A 41 6.05 -3.91 -5.56
CA MET A 41 4.64 -4.03 -5.16
C MET A 41 4.43 -5.20 -4.20
N ASN A 42 5.17 -6.31 -4.36
CA ASN A 42 5.13 -7.43 -3.43
C ASN A 42 5.73 -7.08 -2.06
N HIS A 43 6.81 -6.27 -2.04
CA HIS A 43 7.36 -5.75 -0.79
C HIS A 43 6.31 -4.90 -0.03
N ILE A 44 5.63 -3.99 -0.71
CA ILE A 44 4.52 -3.21 -0.11
C ILE A 44 3.48 -4.15 0.48
N TYR A 45 3.04 -5.14 -0.29
CA TYR A 45 2.04 -6.12 0.15
C TYR A 45 2.47 -6.91 1.39
N VAL A 46 3.70 -7.43 1.41
CA VAL A 46 4.22 -8.21 2.54
C VAL A 46 4.28 -7.35 3.81
N VAL A 47 4.77 -6.11 3.72
CA VAL A 47 4.79 -5.18 4.85
C VAL A 47 3.37 -4.85 5.32
N ASP A 48 2.45 -4.61 4.41
CA ASP A 48 1.03 -4.41 4.74
C ASP A 48 0.47 -5.63 5.52
N ARG A 49 0.80 -6.85 5.11
CA ARG A 49 0.35 -8.09 5.78
C ARG A 49 0.96 -8.26 7.17
N ILE A 50 2.24 -7.90 7.33
CA ILE A 50 2.93 -7.91 8.62
C ILE A 50 2.23 -6.95 9.59
N PHE A 51 2.01 -5.70 9.19
CA PHE A 51 1.36 -4.70 10.04
C PHE A 51 -0.13 -5.03 10.29
N ALA A 52 -0.84 -5.62 9.33
CA ALA A 52 -2.19 -6.10 9.56
C ALA A 52 -2.25 -7.20 10.63
N ALA A 53 -1.27 -8.09 10.69
CA ALA A 53 -1.18 -9.10 11.74
C ALA A 53 -0.85 -8.47 13.10
N HIS A 54 0.13 -7.55 13.16
CA HIS A 54 0.45 -6.83 14.41
C HIS A 54 -0.77 -6.07 14.96
N LEU A 55 -1.54 -5.40 14.10
CA LEU A 55 -2.78 -4.72 14.51
C LEU A 55 -3.82 -5.66 15.13
N ARG A 56 -3.82 -6.94 14.78
CA ARG A 56 -4.70 -7.97 15.35
C ARG A 56 -4.07 -8.76 16.50
N GLY A 57 -2.78 -8.56 16.78
CA GLY A 57 -2.03 -9.38 17.75
C GLY A 57 -1.82 -10.83 17.29
N GLU A 58 -1.72 -11.05 15.98
CA GLU A 58 -1.56 -12.36 15.34
C GLU A 58 -0.15 -12.53 14.75
N PRO A 59 0.38 -13.76 14.66
CA PRO A 59 1.63 -14.01 13.94
C PRO A 59 1.42 -13.80 12.43
N HIS A 60 2.42 -13.24 11.74
CA HIS A 60 2.35 -12.97 10.29
C HIS A 60 2.99 -14.05 9.41
N GLY A 61 3.87 -14.90 9.96
CA GLY A 61 4.50 -16.00 9.22
C GLY A 61 5.55 -15.58 8.17
N TYR A 62 5.90 -14.28 8.08
CA TYR A 62 6.95 -13.79 7.17
C TYR A 62 8.29 -13.70 7.89
N GLU A 63 9.36 -14.22 7.27
CA GLU A 63 10.74 -14.14 7.76
C GLU A 63 11.50 -12.91 7.25
N ALA A 64 10.94 -12.25 6.20
CA ALA A 64 11.50 -11.05 5.58
C ALA A 64 10.39 -10.14 5.07
N THR A 65 10.75 -8.93 4.67
CA THR A 65 9.82 -7.93 4.13
C THR A 65 9.47 -8.15 2.65
N ASN A 66 9.82 -9.29 2.09
CA ASN A 66 9.45 -9.72 0.74
C ASN A 66 9.43 -11.27 0.69
N THR A 67 8.73 -11.84 -0.28
CA THR A 67 8.76 -13.29 -0.52
C THR A 67 10.03 -13.71 -1.28
N PRO A 68 10.56 -14.94 -1.09
CA PRO A 68 11.69 -15.43 -1.87
C PRO A 68 11.44 -15.36 -3.38
N GLU A 69 10.29 -15.82 -3.80
CA GLU A 69 9.87 -15.82 -5.21
C GLU A 69 9.01 -14.58 -5.53
N THR A 70 9.11 -14.13 -6.78
CA THR A 70 8.24 -13.06 -7.30
C THR A 70 6.90 -13.66 -7.73
N PRO A 71 5.78 -13.22 -7.18
CA PRO A 71 4.47 -13.72 -7.57
C PRO A 71 4.09 -13.27 -8.99
N ALA A 72 3.13 -13.98 -9.61
CA ALA A 72 2.49 -13.50 -10.82
C ALA A 72 1.75 -12.17 -10.53
N LEU A 73 1.79 -11.23 -11.49
CA LEU A 73 1.19 -9.90 -11.32
C LEU A 73 -0.29 -9.96 -10.93
N GLU A 74 -1.07 -10.82 -11.60
CA GLU A 74 -2.50 -10.98 -11.34
C GLU A 74 -2.78 -11.52 -9.94
N ALA A 75 -2.04 -12.55 -9.50
CA ALA A 75 -2.18 -13.10 -8.16
C ALA A 75 -1.83 -12.07 -7.09
N LEU A 76 -0.77 -11.27 -7.31
CA LEU A 76 -0.39 -10.19 -6.40
C LEU A 76 -1.45 -9.09 -6.36
N ARG A 77 -1.97 -8.66 -7.52
CA ARG A 77 -3.07 -7.70 -7.61
C ARG A 77 -4.25 -8.12 -6.74
N ASP A 78 -4.73 -9.34 -6.93
CA ASP A 78 -5.90 -9.85 -6.22
C ASP A 78 -5.66 -9.92 -4.71
N ALA A 79 -4.46 -10.30 -4.29
CA ALA A 79 -4.04 -10.33 -2.89
C ALA A 79 -3.96 -8.92 -2.28
N VAL A 80 -3.41 -7.93 -3.01
CA VAL A 80 -3.35 -6.53 -2.57
C VAL A 80 -4.75 -5.94 -2.43
N LEU A 81 -5.63 -6.15 -3.42
CA LEU A 81 -7.01 -5.66 -3.36
C LEU A 81 -7.79 -6.27 -2.18
N ALA A 82 -7.55 -7.55 -1.86
CA ALA A 82 -8.12 -8.18 -0.67
C ALA A 82 -7.57 -7.58 0.62
N SER A 83 -6.26 -7.32 0.69
CA SER A 83 -5.62 -6.66 1.83
C SER A 83 -6.16 -5.24 2.04
N ASP A 84 -6.31 -4.46 0.95
CA ASP A 84 -6.84 -3.10 1.02
C ASP A 84 -8.29 -3.06 1.54
N ARG A 85 -9.15 -4.01 1.14
CA ARG A 85 -10.50 -4.16 1.73
C ARG A 85 -10.45 -4.40 3.23
N GLY A 86 -9.55 -5.30 3.68
CA GLY A 86 -9.37 -5.56 5.11
C GLY A 86 -8.92 -4.31 5.89
N TYR A 87 -8.04 -3.49 5.33
CA TYR A 87 -7.66 -2.23 5.96
C TYR A 87 -8.81 -1.21 6.02
N LEU A 88 -9.64 -1.13 4.97
CA LEU A 88 -10.82 -0.28 4.99
C LEU A 88 -11.79 -0.69 6.10
N GLU A 89 -12.03 -1.99 6.29
CA GLU A 89 -12.85 -2.51 7.40
C GLU A 89 -12.25 -2.12 8.76
N VAL A 90 -10.92 -2.24 8.93
CA VAL A 90 -10.22 -1.87 10.16
C VAL A 90 -10.38 -0.38 10.47
N VAL A 91 -10.10 0.52 9.51
CA VAL A 91 -10.17 1.97 9.76
C VAL A 91 -11.61 2.49 9.88
N ASP A 92 -12.59 1.77 9.34
CA ASP A 92 -14.01 2.11 9.50
C ASP A 92 -14.55 1.65 10.88
N ALA A 93 -13.94 0.64 11.50
CA ALA A 93 -14.36 0.10 12.80
C ALA A 93 -13.64 0.72 14.02
N LEU A 94 -12.40 1.21 13.86
CA LEU A 94 -11.60 1.69 15.00
C LEU A 94 -12.08 3.06 15.52
N THR A 95 -12.29 3.10 16.84
CA THR A 95 -12.61 4.34 17.57
C THR A 95 -11.32 5.10 17.94
N PRO A 96 -11.38 6.43 18.19
CA PRO A 96 -10.23 7.20 18.62
C PRO A 96 -9.46 6.63 19.82
N PRO A 97 -10.11 6.13 20.89
CA PRO A 97 -9.40 5.46 21.99
C PRO A 97 -8.67 4.17 21.55
N GLN A 98 -9.23 3.41 20.60
CA GLN A 98 -8.57 2.21 20.07
C GLN A 98 -7.37 2.57 19.18
N LEU A 99 -7.45 3.65 18.40
CA LEU A 99 -6.33 4.16 17.62
C LEU A 99 -5.13 4.54 18.49
N ALA A 100 -5.37 5.11 19.66
CA ALA A 100 -4.34 5.47 20.62
C ALA A 100 -3.73 4.28 21.40
N GLN A 101 -4.31 3.08 21.30
CA GLN A 101 -3.78 1.90 21.98
C GLN A 101 -2.41 1.50 21.40
N THR A 102 -1.45 1.34 22.33
CA THR A 102 -0.10 0.87 22.00
C THR A 102 -0.08 -0.64 21.77
N VAL A 103 0.62 -1.07 20.75
CA VAL A 103 0.87 -2.47 20.40
C VAL A 103 2.37 -2.72 20.45
N ASP A 104 2.77 -3.74 21.21
CA ASP A 104 4.14 -4.29 21.17
C ASP A 104 4.22 -5.35 20.08
N PHE A 105 5.28 -5.33 19.30
CA PHE A 105 5.48 -6.28 18.20
C PHE A 105 6.97 -6.57 17.97
N THR A 106 7.27 -7.55 17.12
CA THR A 106 8.64 -7.90 16.76
C THR A 106 8.82 -7.71 15.26
N PHE A 107 9.85 -6.96 14.87
CA PHE A 107 10.27 -6.83 13.47
C PHE A 107 10.80 -8.15 12.92
N THR A 108 10.86 -8.29 11.59
CA THR A 108 11.40 -9.48 10.91
C THR A 108 12.89 -9.73 11.18
N ASP A 109 13.63 -8.72 11.65
CA ASP A 109 15.02 -8.83 12.11
C ASP A 109 15.16 -9.23 13.60
N GLY A 110 14.04 -9.48 14.29
CA GLY A 110 13.98 -9.89 15.68
C GLY A 110 13.99 -8.75 16.70
N GLN A 111 14.10 -7.49 16.27
CA GLN A 111 14.04 -6.35 17.18
C GLN A 111 12.60 -6.10 17.66
N HIS A 112 12.49 -5.66 18.93
CA HIS A 112 11.17 -5.27 19.48
C HIS A 112 10.80 -3.85 19.10
N GLY A 113 9.56 -3.66 18.70
CA GLY A 113 8.96 -2.37 18.40
C GLY A 113 7.73 -2.11 19.26
N ARG A 114 7.39 -0.83 19.40
CA ARG A 114 6.18 -0.37 20.08
C ARG A 114 5.63 0.83 19.33
N MET A 115 4.37 0.74 18.90
CA MET A 115 3.67 1.80 18.18
C MET A 115 2.21 1.82 18.60
N SER A 116 1.56 2.98 18.53
CA SER A 116 0.10 3.02 18.58
C SER A 116 -0.49 2.41 17.30
N ARG A 117 -1.75 1.99 17.32
CA ARG A 117 -2.45 1.53 16.12
C ARG A 117 -2.50 2.60 15.03
N GLU A 118 -2.67 3.88 15.43
CA GLU A 118 -2.66 4.99 14.49
C GLU A 118 -1.29 5.16 13.81
N GLU A 119 -0.19 5.05 14.57
CA GLU A 119 1.17 5.10 14.02
C GLU A 119 1.44 3.93 13.07
N MET A 120 0.98 2.71 13.40
CA MET A 120 1.07 1.56 12.49
C MET A 120 0.32 1.80 11.17
N LEU A 121 -0.90 2.33 11.25
CA LEU A 121 -1.71 2.69 10.08
C LEU A 121 -1.04 3.81 9.27
N GLY A 122 -0.47 4.81 9.94
CA GLY A 122 0.33 5.85 9.32
C GLY A 122 1.56 5.31 8.60
N HIS A 123 2.26 4.34 9.19
CA HIS A 123 3.39 3.65 8.55
C HIS A 123 2.95 2.94 7.26
N VAL A 124 1.87 2.17 7.28
CA VAL A 124 1.34 1.47 6.09
C VAL A 124 1.08 2.44 4.93
N ILE A 125 0.49 3.61 5.21
CA ILE A 125 0.24 4.63 4.18
C ILE A 125 1.55 5.21 3.64
N THR A 126 2.44 5.67 4.52
CA THR A 126 3.68 6.36 4.13
C THR A 126 4.68 5.43 3.45
N HIS A 127 4.82 4.20 3.95
CA HIS A 127 5.64 3.15 3.35
C HIS A 127 5.16 2.79 1.93
N GLY A 128 3.86 2.55 1.78
CA GLY A 128 3.27 2.26 0.46
C GLY A 128 3.47 3.41 -0.53
N SER A 129 3.22 4.66 -0.13
CA SER A 129 3.44 5.84 -0.99
C SER A 129 4.90 6.02 -1.40
N TYR A 130 5.85 5.79 -0.47
CA TYR A 130 7.29 5.86 -0.75
C TYR A 130 7.67 4.89 -1.89
N HIS A 131 7.32 3.61 -1.77
CA HIS A 131 7.69 2.60 -2.75
C HIS A 131 6.88 2.70 -4.07
N ARG A 132 5.61 3.11 -4.03
CA ARG A 132 4.87 3.42 -5.26
C ARG A 132 5.49 4.59 -6.03
N GLY A 133 6.10 5.55 -5.33
CA GLY A 133 6.91 6.60 -5.97
C GLY A 133 8.09 6.03 -6.76
N GLU A 134 8.77 5.00 -6.25
CA GLU A 134 9.86 4.30 -6.96
C GLU A 134 9.33 3.54 -8.19
N VAL A 135 8.22 2.80 -8.06
CA VAL A 135 7.54 2.16 -9.21
C VAL A 135 7.15 3.21 -10.25
N GLY A 136 6.63 4.36 -9.82
CA GLY A 136 6.30 5.48 -10.70
C GLY A 136 7.49 6.00 -11.49
N GLN A 137 8.69 6.04 -10.90
CA GLN A 137 9.92 6.40 -11.61
C GLN A 137 10.35 5.34 -12.63
N MET A 138 10.17 4.06 -12.32
CA MET A 138 10.42 2.97 -13.27
C MET A 138 9.48 3.08 -14.48
N LEU A 139 8.19 3.30 -14.26
CA LEU A 139 7.20 3.50 -15.33
C LEU A 139 7.56 4.69 -16.23
N LYS A 140 7.96 5.83 -15.66
CA LYS A 140 8.39 7.01 -16.45
C LYS A 140 9.57 6.72 -17.37
N ARG A 141 10.56 5.92 -16.92
CA ARG A 141 11.71 5.52 -17.75
C ARG A 141 11.27 4.70 -18.96
N LEU A 142 10.15 3.98 -18.86
CA LEU A 142 9.53 3.23 -19.96
C LEU A 142 8.52 4.08 -20.76
N SER A 143 8.49 5.39 -20.56
CA SER A 143 7.50 6.31 -21.17
C SER A 143 6.04 5.96 -20.83
N ALA A 144 5.82 5.20 -19.78
CA ALA A 144 4.49 4.91 -19.24
C ALA A 144 4.13 5.95 -18.16
N ALA A 145 2.96 6.58 -18.28
CA ALA A 145 2.48 7.57 -17.31
C ALA A 145 2.08 6.87 -16.00
N PRO A 146 2.74 7.14 -14.85
CA PRO A 146 2.34 6.55 -13.59
C PRO A 146 1.04 7.19 -13.05
N PRO A 147 0.29 6.48 -12.20
CA PRO A 147 -0.81 7.06 -11.45
C PRO A 147 -0.37 8.26 -10.60
N ARG A 148 -1.28 9.20 -10.40
CA ARG A 148 -1.02 10.39 -9.56
C ARG A 148 -1.30 10.07 -8.10
N ASP A 149 -0.31 9.49 -7.40
CA ASP A 149 -0.39 9.19 -5.96
C ASP A 149 -0.22 10.46 -5.11
N LEU A 150 -1.19 11.37 -5.23
CA LEU A 150 -1.25 12.62 -4.48
C LEU A 150 -2.59 12.71 -3.75
N PHE A 151 -2.57 12.95 -2.44
CA PHE A 151 -3.78 13.04 -1.64
C PHE A 151 -4.72 14.17 -2.13
N THR A 152 -4.16 15.30 -2.54
CA THR A 152 -4.95 16.39 -3.12
C THR A 152 -5.65 15.97 -4.43
N ALA A 153 -4.97 15.18 -5.28
CA ALA A 153 -5.58 14.68 -6.52
C ALA A 153 -6.76 13.74 -6.21
N TYR A 154 -6.58 12.84 -5.22
CA TYR A 154 -7.65 11.97 -4.75
C TYR A 154 -8.84 12.77 -4.22
N LEU A 155 -8.63 13.72 -3.31
CA LEU A 155 -9.69 14.52 -2.73
C LEU A 155 -10.51 15.28 -3.77
N HIS A 156 -9.88 15.88 -4.78
CA HIS A 156 -10.57 16.62 -5.82
C HIS A 156 -11.26 15.73 -6.86
N ARG A 157 -10.86 14.45 -6.95
CA ARG A 157 -11.57 13.43 -7.76
C ARG A 157 -12.78 12.88 -7.02
N ASP A 158 -12.63 12.58 -5.72
CA ASP A 158 -13.71 12.06 -4.87
C ASP A 158 -14.75 13.14 -4.53
N GLN A 159 -14.31 14.38 -4.37
CA GLN A 159 -15.14 15.53 -4.00
C GLN A 159 -14.86 16.73 -4.94
N PRO A 160 -15.31 16.70 -6.21
CA PRO A 160 -15.01 17.74 -7.20
C PRO A 160 -15.46 19.15 -6.79
N GLN A 161 -16.51 19.24 -5.96
CA GLN A 161 -17.03 20.50 -5.44
C GLN A 161 -16.04 21.26 -4.52
N ARG A 162 -14.97 20.61 -4.07
CA ARG A 162 -13.88 21.28 -3.31
C ARG A 162 -12.96 22.13 -4.18
N ARG A 163 -13.06 22.02 -5.51
CA ARG A 163 -12.27 22.78 -6.46
C ARG A 163 -13.14 23.83 -7.10
N GLU A 164 -13.06 25.06 -6.63
CA GLU A 164 -13.74 26.19 -7.24
C GLU A 164 -12.99 26.64 -8.50
N PRO A 165 -13.71 26.96 -9.61
CA PRO A 165 -13.07 27.60 -10.75
C PRO A 165 -12.59 29.00 -10.35
N VAL A 166 -11.39 29.38 -10.78
CA VAL A 166 -10.81 30.72 -10.63
C VAL A 166 -11.47 31.65 -11.65
#